data_da2f5336c311e26608ff95b4c9c8c9e6
#
_entry.id   da2f5336c311e26608ff95b4c9c8c9e6
#
_cell.length_a   1.000
_cell.length_b   1.000
_cell.length_c   1.000
_cell.angle_alpha   90.00
_cell.angle_beta   90.00
_cell.angle_gamma   90.00
#
_symmetry.space_group_name_H-M   'P 1'
#
loop_
_entity.id
_entity.type
_entity.pdbx_description
1 polymer ?
#
loop_
_entity_poly.entity_id
_entity_poly.type
_entity_poly.pdbx_seq_one_letter_code
_entity_poly.pdbx_strand_id
1 'polypeptide(L)'
;MKVFKLGELFCGPGGIALGATNATIDNKDFKIVHEWANDYDEDTCETYRFNIAKHNPDSVICGDVRELDIESLSPINALAFGFPCNDFSVVGEQKGFDGKFGPLYTYGVRTLKKFQPEWFFAENVGGLASANEGSALGKILLDLQDVGYRVYPHLYKFEQYGVPQARHRIIIIGIRNDLPFEFMPPSPEPYSHLDNTSKTAIENPPITSDALNNELTRQSVNVVERLKHIKPGQNAFTADLPEELRLNVKGAKISQIYKRLDPEKPAYTVTGSGGGGTHMYHYEEPRALTNRE
;
A
#
# COMPACT_ATOMS: atom_id res chain seq x y z
N MET A 1 17.09 -25.96 -3.56
CA MET A 1 16.09 -24.90 -3.36
C MET A 1 16.50 -24.05 -2.17
N LYS A 2 16.74 -22.76 -2.38
CA LYS A 2 17.07 -21.79 -1.32
C LYS A 2 15.76 -21.25 -0.71
N VAL A 3 15.70 -21.18 0.63
CA VAL A 3 14.54 -20.65 1.35
C VAL A 3 14.92 -19.32 1.98
N PHE A 4 14.16 -18.27 1.68
CA PHE A 4 14.26 -16.97 2.34
C PHE A 4 13.21 -16.89 3.44
N LYS A 5 13.65 -16.75 4.68
CA LYS A 5 12.84 -16.48 5.86
C LYS A 5 12.57 -14.99 5.95
N LEU A 6 11.33 -14.59 5.74
CA LEU A 6 10.88 -13.21 5.71
C LEU A 6 10.42 -12.74 7.08
N GLY A 7 11.07 -11.72 7.62
CA GLY A 7 10.54 -10.88 8.69
C GLY A 7 9.82 -9.67 8.11
N GLU A 8 8.75 -9.21 8.74
CA GLU A 8 8.00 -8.05 8.26
C GLU A 8 7.65 -7.09 9.40
N LEU A 9 8.01 -5.80 9.25
CA LEU A 9 7.58 -4.72 10.15
C LEU A 9 6.52 -3.87 9.45
N PHE A 10 5.55 -3.35 10.22
CA PHE A 10 4.41 -2.59 9.68
C PHE A 10 3.67 -3.42 8.64
N CYS A 11 3.43 -4.67 8.96
CA CYS A 11 3.02 -5.69 7.99
C CYS A 11 1.63 -5.48 7.41
N GLY A 12 0.80 -4.65 8.05
CA GLY A 12 -0.58 -4.49 7.63
C GLY A 12 -1.30 -5.84 7.57
N PRO A 13 -2.33 -6.00 6.75
CA PRO A 13 -3.05 -7.26 6.60
C PRO A 13 -2.27 -8.35 5.80
N GLY A 14 -0.97 -8.13 5.50
CA GLY A 14 -0.11 -9.12 4.86
C GLY A 14 0.05 -8.99 3.34
N GLY A 15 -0.21 -7.81 2.77
CA GLY A 15 -0.14 -7.63 1.31
C GLY A 15 1.25 -7.91 0.72
N ILE A 16 2.32 -7.44 1.37
CA ILE A 16 3.70 -7.70 0.92
C ILE A 16 4.04 -9.17 1.10
N ALA A 17 3.75 -9.75 2.28
CA ALA A 17 4.03 -11.17 2.54
C ALA A 17 3.27 -12.09 1.58
N LEU A 18 2.00 -11.80 1.26
CA LEU A 18 1.22 -12.57 0.28
C LEU A 18 1.89 -12.54 -1.10
N GLY A 19 2.28 -11.37 -1.56
CA GLY A 19 3.01 -11.23 -2.82
C GLY A 19 4.35 -11.97 -2.81
N ALA A 20 5.12 -11.85 -1.73
CA ALA A 20 6.41 -12.48 -1.59
C ALA A 20 6.31 -14.01 -1.52
N THR A 21 5.39 -14.56 -0.72
CA THR A 21 5.23 -16.01 -0.56
C THR A 21 4.65 -16.71 -1.78
N ASN A 22 3.89 -15.96 -2.62
CA ASN A 22 3.36 -16.44 -3.90
C ASN A 22 4.32 -16.21 -5.07
N ALA A 23 5.43 -15.50 -4.86
CA ALA A 23 6.41 -15.27 -5.92
C ALA A 23 7.01 -16.59 -6.39
N THR A 24 7.04 -16.79 -7.71
CA THR A 24 7.59 -17.98 -8.36
C THR A 24 8.61 -17.57 -9.42
N ILE A 25 9.58 -18.46 -9.63
CA ILE A 25 10.53 -18.37 -10.74
C ILE A 25 10.48 -19.71 -11.52
N ASP A 26 10.86 -19.68 -12.77
CA ASP A 26 10.68 -20.82 -13.68
C ASP A 26 11.37 -22.11 -13.20
N ASN A 27 12.54 -21.99 -12.60
CA ASN A 27 13.33 -23.13 -12.12
C ASN A 27 12.98 -23.59 -10.69
N LYS A 28 12.10 -22.87 -9.98
CA LYS A 28 11.69 -23.16 -8.59
C LYS A 28 12.83 -23.33 -7.58
N ASP A 29 13.98 -22.70 -7.82
CA ASP A 29 15.15 -22.83 -6.94
C ASP A 29 15.05 -21.99 -5.67
N PHE A 30 14.08 -21.11 -5.60
CA PHE A 30 13.87 -20.19 -4.49
C PHE A 30 12.45 -20.29 -3.94
N LYS A 31 12.33 -20.05 -2.64
CA LYS A 31 11.05 -19.91 -1.94
C LYS A 31 11.20 -18.84 -0.87
N ILE A 32 10.18 -17.99 -0.72
CA ILE A 32 10.05 -17.06 0.40
C ILE A 32 9.01 -17.65 1.35
N VAL A 33 9.32 -17.68 2.64
CA VAL A 33 8.42 -18.15 3.69
C VAL A 33 8.33 -17.10 4.79
N HIS A 34 7.16 -16.94 5.37
CA HIS A 34 6.96 -16.11 6.55
C HIS A 34 7.73 -16.67 7.74
N GLU A 35 8.43 -15.83 8.49
CA GLU A 35 9.10 -16.18 9.74
C GLU A 35 8.45 -15.48 10.93
N TRP A 36 8.30 -14.14 10.86
CA TRP A 36 7.59 -13.32 11.84
C TRP A 36 7.11 -12.00 11.22
N ALA A 37 6.09 -11.39 11.84
CA ALA A 37 5.58 -10.09 11.45
C ALA A 37 5.19 -9.24 12.65
N ASN A 38 5.18 -7.91 12.51
CA ASN A 38 4.72 -6.97 13.51
C ASN A 38 3.85 -5.87 12.89
N ASP A 39 2.72 -5.60 13.53
CA ASP A 39 1.90 -4.41 13.32
C ASP A 39 1.26 -4.00 14.64
N TYR A 40 0.79 -2.75 14.76
CA TYR A 40 0.17 -2.25 15.98
C TYR A 40 -1.35 -2.46 16.03
N ASP A 41 -1.98 -2.70 14.89
CA ASP A 41 -3.43 -2.81 14.74
C ASP A 41 -3.88 -4.27 14.85
N GLU A 42 -4.78 -4.56 15.81
CA GLU A 42 -5.23 -5.93 16.12
C GLU A 42 -6.01 -6.56 14.97
N ASP A 43 -6.96 -5.84 14.37
CA ASP A 43 -7.78 -6.38 13.26
C ASP A 43 -6.90 -6.71 12.05
N THR A 44 -5.89 -5.90 11.84
CA THR A 44 -4.88 -6.09 10.81
C THR A 44 -4.02 -7.33 11.10
N CYS A 45 -3.55 -7.49 12.34
CA CYS A 45 -2.81 -8.68 12.78
C CYS A 45 -3.64 -9.96 12.65
N GLU A 46 -4.93 -9.94 13.01
CA GLU A 46 -5.84 -11.06 12.83
C GLU A 46 -5.97 -11.46 11.36
N THR A 47 -6.11 -10.48 10.47
CA THR A 47 -6.17 -10.71 9.02
C THR A 47 -4.87 -11.35 8.51
N TYR A 48 -3.72 -10.89 9.02
CA TYR A 48 -2.42 -11.47 8.68
C TYR A 48 -2.29 -12.91 9.18
N ARG A 49 -2.64 -13.19 10.45
CA ARG A 49 -2.67 -14.54 11.04
C ARG A 49 -3.51 -15.48 10.18
N PHE A 50 -4.72 -15.05 9.82
CA PHE A 50 -5.65 -15.86 9.03
C PHE A 50 -5.12 -16.19 7.62
N ASN A 51 -4.49 -15.25 6.93
CA ASN A 51 -4.10 -15.42 5.53
C ASN A 51 -2.68 -15.95 5.35
N ILE A 52 -1.73 -15.51 6.17
CA ILE A 52 -0.30 -15.77 5.99
C ILE A 52 0.23 -16.75 7.03
N ALA A 53 -0.06 -16.52 8.32
CA ALA A 53 0.57 -17.24 9.42
C ALA A 53 -0.34 -18.33 10.04
N LYS A 54 -1.21 -18.97 9.26
CA LYS A 54 -2.18 -19.98 9.73
C LYS A 54 -1.57 -21.09 10.57
N HIS A 55 -0.35 -21.50 10.27
CA HIS A 55 0.33 -22.61 10.95
C HIS A 55 1.19 -22.16 12.14
N ASN A 56 1.42 -20.85 12.28
CA ASN A 56 2.15 -20.26 13.38
C ASN A 56 1.63 -18.85 13.70
N PRO A 57 0.41 -18.70 14.24
CA PRO A 57 -0.20 -17.39 14.50
C PRO A 57 0.58 -16.56 15.52
N ASP A 58 1.31 -17.20 16.45
CA ASP A 58 2.12 -16.53 17.47
C ASP A 58 3.35 -15.79 16.88
N SER A 59 3.72 -16.08 15.63
CA SER A 59 4.76 -15.34 14.92
C SER A 59 4.32 -13.95 14.48
N VAL A 60 3.03 -13.59 14.61
CA VAL A 60 2.50 -12.27 14.33
C VAL A 60 2.36 -11.51 15.65
N ILE A 61 3.28 -10.60 15.90
CA ILE A 61 3.40 -9.82 17.12
C ILE A 61 2.57 -8.54 16.96
N CYS A 62 1.42 -8.48 17.64
CA CYS A 62 0.59 -7.28 17.67
C CYS A 62 1.10 -6.34 18.75
N GLY A 63 1.52 -5.14 18.36
CA GLY A 63 2.05 -4.13 19.26
C GLY A 63 2.86 -3.06 18.56
N ASP A 64 3.12 -1.99 19.30
CA ASP A 64 3.92 -0.89 18.78
C ASP A 64 5.36 -1.35 18.53
N VAL A 65 5.87 -1.04 17.35
CA VAL A 65 7.25 -1.39 16.95
C VAL A 65 8.30 -0.78 17.90
N ARG A 66 7.97 0.31 18.61
CA ARG A 66 8.84 0.94 19.60
C ARG A 66 9.05 0.08 20.85
N GLU A 67 8.11 -0.82 21.13
CA GLU A 67 8.14 -1.76 22.24
C GLU A 67 8.59 -3.16 21.83
N LEU A 68 8.78 -3.38 20.51
CA LEU A 68 9.21 -4.66 19.97
C LEU A 68 10.65 -4.98 20.39
N ASP A 69 10.81 -6.11 21.08
CA ASP A 69 12.15 -6.65 21.38
C ASP A 69 12.74 -7.34 20.16
N ILE A 70 13.42 -6.55 19.31
CA ILE A 70 14.07 -7.04 18.09
C ILE A 70 15.13 -8.10 18.40
N GLU A 71 15.75 -8.04 19.60
CA GLU A 71 16.80 -8.99 19.98
C GLU A 71 16.27 -10.41 20.20
N SER A 72 15.01 -10.56 20.59
CA SER A 72 14.37 -11.86 20.82
C SER A 72 13.78 -12.51 19.57
N LEU A 73 13.69 -11.78 18.43
CA LEU A 73 13.11 -12.32 17.21
C LEU A 73 13.97 -13.40 16.56
N SER A 74 13.29 -14.35 15.89
CA SER A 74 13.96 -15.40 15.12
C SER A 74 14.81 -14.83 13.99
N PRO A 75 15.97 -15.44 13.67
CA PRO A 75 16.82 -15.01 12.56
C PRO A 75 16.11 -15.07 11.21
N ILE A 76 16.32 -14.03 10.40
CA ILE A 76 15.78 -13.87 9.05
C ILE A 76 16.90 -13.68 8.04
N ASN A 77 16.62 -13.97 6.77
CA ASN A 77 17.50 -13.65 5.65
C ASN A 77 16.82 -12.82 4.55
N ALA A 78 15.61 -12.37 4.83
CA ALA A 78 14.85 -11.37 4.06
C ALA A 78 14.04 -10.48 5.04
N LEU A 79 13.95 -9.18 4.76
CA LEU A 79 13.15 -8.24 5.55
C LEU A 79 12.25 -7.43 4.64
N ALA A 80 10.97 -7.26 5.01
CA ALA A 80 10.09 -6.27 4.40
C ALA A 80 9.61 -5.26 5.45
N PHE A 81 9.44 -3.99 5.07
CA PHE A 81 8.86 -2.98 5.95
C PHE A 81 8.24 -1.82 5.18
N GLY A 82 6.93 -1.63 5.38
CA GLY A 82 6.15 -0.51 4.86
C GLY A 82 5.95 0.56 5.94
N PHE A 83 6.99 1.35 6.24
CA PHE A 83 6.95 2.29 7.36
C PHE A 83 5.97 3.45 7.14
N PRO A 84 5.25 3.92 8.19
CA PRO A 84 4.32 5.03 8.08
C PRO A 84 5.00 6.30 7.59
N CYS A 85 4.29 7.03 6.70
CA CYS A 85 4.81 8.24 6.10
C CYS A 85 3.81 9.41 6.21
N ASN A 86 2.95 9.39 7.23
CA ASN A 86 1.94 10.41 7.43
C ASN A 86 2.52 11.82 7.46
N ASP A 87 3.72 11.98 7.99
CA ASP A 87 4.44 13.25 8.08
C ASP A 87 5.12 13.66 6.75
N PHE A 88 5.26 12.73 5.79
CA PHE A 88 5.86 12.97 4.47
C PHE A 88 4.85 12.99 3.32
N SER A 89 3.56 12.66 3.57
CA SER A 89 2.56 12.63 2.51
C SER A 89 2.00 14.02 2.18
N VAL A 90 1.57 14.20 0.93
CA VAL A 90 0.91 15.46 0.48
C VAL A 90 -0.41 15.73 1.24
N VAL A 91 -1.01 14.69 1.81
CA VAL A 91 -2.27 14.77 2.58
C VAL A 91 -2.04 14.80 4.09
N GLY A 92 -0.83 14.47 4.57
CA GLY A 92 -0.45 14.49 5.97
C GLY A 92 0.02 15.87 6.46
N GLU A 93 0.44 15.94 7.73
CA GLU A 93 0.86 17.18 8.38
C GLU A 93 2.20 17.72 7.86
N GLN A 94 2.88 17.01 6.95
CA GLN A 94 4.17 17.37 6.34
C GLN A 94 5.28 17.75 7.35
N LYS A 95 5.25 17.16 8.56
CA LYS A 95 6.22 17.44 9.62
C LYS A 95 7.58 16.74 9.44
N GLY A 96 7.70 15.87 8.45
CA GLY A 96 8.95 15.18 8.14
C GLY A 96 9.50 14.37 9.32
N PHE A 97 10.79 14.55 9.62
CA PHE A 97 11.46 13.86 10.73
C PHE A 97 11.02 14.33 12.12
N ASP A 98 10.41 15.51 12.24
CA ASP A 98 9.91 16.06 13.49
C ASP A 98 8.49 15.56 13.83
N GLY A 99 7.86 14.83 12.93
CA GLY A 99 6.53 14.24 13.11
C GLY A 99 6.54 13.00 13.99
N LYS A 100 5.36 12.63 14.50
CA LYS A 100 5.16 11.47 15.38
C LYS A 100 5.64 10.13 14.77
N PHE A 101 5.54 9.98 13.43
CA PHE A 101 5.82 8.74 12.70
C PHE A 101 7.11 8.79 11.87
N GLY A 102 7.71 9.99 11.69
CA GLY A 102 8.91 10.16 10.87
C GLY A 102 10.08 9.24 11.25
N PRO A 103 10.41 9.05 12.53
CA PRO A 103 11.51 8.19 12.95
C PRO A 103 11.25 6.68 12.82
N LEU A 104 10.04 6.20 12.51
CA LEU A 104 9.70 4.77 12.59
C LEU A 104 10.48 3.90 11.58
N TYR A 105 10.93 4.43 10.45
CA TYR A 105 11.81 3.70 9.53
C TYR A 105 13.10 3.22 10.19
N THR A 106 13.55 3.88 11.26
CA THR A 106 14.77 3.50 12.00
C THR A 106 14.68 2.12 12.64
N TYR A 107 13.47 1.62 12.90
CA TYR A 107 13.26 0.23 13.36
C TYR A 107 13.58 -0.78 12.25
N GLY A 108 13.27 -0.47 10.99
CA GLY A 108 13.77 -1.22 9.85
C GLY A 108 15.30 -1.22 9.79
N VAL A 109 15.93 -0.04 9.94
CA VAL A 109 17.41 0.08 9.98
C VAL A 109 18.02 -0.74 11.13
N ARG A 110 17.43 -0.69 12.35
CA ARG A 110 17.87 -1.51 13.50
C ARG A 110 17.75 -3.00 13.22
N THR A 111 16.65 -3.43 12.62
CA THR A 111 16.43 -4.83 12.24
C THR A 111 17.44 -5.29 11.19
N LEU A 112 17.73 -4.46 10.19
CA LEU A 112 18.79 -4.72 9.21
C LEU A 112 20.16 -4.86 9.86
N LYS A 113 20.50 -3.97 10.80
CA LYS A 113 21.76 -4.02 11.54
C LYS A 113 21.90 -5.30 12.38
N LYS A 114 20.80 -5.75 13.01
CA LYS A 114 20.78 -6.97 13.85
C LYS A 114 20.92 -8.25 13.04
N PHE A 115 20.09 -8.44 12.04
CA PHE A 115 19.96 -9.73 11.35
C PHE A 115 20.80 -9.83 10.07
N GLN A 116 21.20 -8.70 9.49
CA GLN A 116 21.95 -8.67 8.24
C GLN A 116 21.33 -9.56 7.14
N PRO A 117 20.01 -9.44 6.86
CA PRO A 117 19.38 -10.25 5.82
C PRO A 117 20.06 -10.05 4.46
N GLU A 118 19.94 -11.01 3.56
CA GLU A 118 20.55 -10.94 2.24
C GLU A 118 19.98 -9.82 1.38
N TRP A 119 18.68 -9.56 1.57
CA TRP A 119 17.97 -8.47 0.91
C TRP A 119 16.86 -7.91 1.79
N PHE A 120 16.45 -6.70 1.47
CA PHE A 120 15.24 -6.10 2.05
C PHE A 120 14.38 -5.41 0.99
N PHE A 121 13.11 -5.26 1.34
CA PHE A 121 12.08 -4.53 0.61
C PHE A 121 11.49 -3.47 1.53
N ALA A 122 11.71 -2.19 1.23
CA ALA A 122 11.09 -1.08 1.96
C ALA A 122 10.10 -0.35 1.06
N GLU A 123 8.89 -0.08 1.57
CA GLU A 123 7.83 0.58 0.81
C GLU A 123 7.41 1.89 1.46
N ASN A 124 7.12 2.87 0.61
CA ASN A 124 6.50 4.11 1.06
C ASN A 124 5.66 4.76 -0.06
N VAL A 125 4.88 5.79 0.27
CA VAL A 125 4.10 6.52 -0.73
C VAL A 125 5.01 7.25 -1.72
N GLY A 126 4.54 7.42 -2.97
CA GLY A 126 5.30 8.12 -4.01
C GLY A 126 5.70 9.56 -3.65
N GLY A 127 4.92 10.23 -2.79
CA GLY A 127 5.21 11.58 -2.30
C GLY A 127 6.50 11.71 -1.48
N LEU A 128 7.05 10.61 -0.94
CA LEU A 128 8.33 10.63 -0.23
C LEU A 128 9.48 11.13 -1.12
N ALA A 129 9.43 10.85 -2.42
CA ALA A 129 10.46 11.30 -3.36
C ALA A 129 10.59 12.83 -3.45
N SER A 130 9.51 13.57 -3.21
CA SER A 130 9.47 15.04 -3.23
C SER A 130 9.36 15.67 -1.84
N ALA A 131 9.21 14.88 -0.79
CA ALA A 131 9.09 15.39 0.58
C ALA A 131 10.36 16.13 1.00
N ASN A 132 10.18 17.35 1.56
CA ASN A 132 11.27 18.22 1.96
C ASN A 132 12.36 18.36 0.87
N GLU A 133 11.93 18.62 -0.37
CA GLU A 133 12.83 18.77 -1.54
C GLU A 133 13.70 17.53 -1.79
N GLY A 134 13.21 16.33 -1.40
CA GLY A 134 13.93 15.06 -1.55
C GLY A 134 14.90 14.73 -0.41
N SER A 135 15.11 15.62 0.54
CA SER A 135 16.06 15.40 1.64
C SER A 135 15.65 14.24 2.57
N ALA A 136 14.34 14.03 2.74
CA ALA A 136 13.82 12.93 3.56
C ALA A 136 14.20 11.56 2.97
N LEU A 137 13.98 11.37 1.67
CA LEU A 137 14.40 10.14 0.97
C LEU A 137 15.92 9.99 1.02
N GLY A 138 16.67 11.07 0.74
CA GLY A 138 18.13 11.05 0.78
C GLY A 138 18.68 10.56 2.13
N LYS A 139 18.15 11.05 3.26
CA LYS A 139 18.53 10.60 4.60
C LYS A 139 18.24 9.12 4.81
N ILE A 140 17.05 8.65 4.44
CA ILE A 140 16.66 7.23 4.55
C ILE A 140 17.63 6.34 3.75
N LEU A 141 17.94 6.73 2.50
CA LEU A 141 18.87 5.96 1.66
C LEU A 141 20.26 5.89 2.27
N LEU A 142 20.78 6.99 2.83
CA LEU A 142 22.08 7.00 3.51
C LEU A 142 22.07 6.06 4.74
N ASP A 143 21.06 6.13 5.59
CA ASP A 143 20.97 5.26 6.78
C ASP A 143 20.90 3.78 6.41
N LEU A 144 20.24 3.44 5.29
CA LEU A 144 20.18 2.07 4.78
C LEU A 144 21.53 1.61 4.16
N GLN A 145 22.28 2.51 3.52
CA GLN A 145 23.63 2.24 3.01
C GLN A 145 24.63 2.03 4.14
N ASP A 146 24.57 2.85 5.19
CA ASP A 146 25.48 2.83 6.34
C ASP A 146 25.41 1.51 7.11
N VAL A 147 24.29 0.77 7.01
CA VAL A 147 24.17 -0.57 7.64
C VAL A 147 24.57 -1.72 6.71
N GLY A 148 25.19 -1.42 5.56
CA GLY A 148 25.86 -2.40 4.73
C GLY A 148 25.10 -2.88 3.49
N TYR A 149 24.25 -2.03 2.91
CA TYR A 149 23.46 -2.39 1.72
C TYR A 149 23.71 -1.47 0.54
N ARG A 150 23.71 -2.04 -0.67
CA ARG A 150 23.43 -1.30 -1.89
C ARG A 150 21.92 -1.11 -2.01
N VAL A 151 21.47 0.11 -2.20
CA VAL A 151 20.04 0.46 -2.23
C VAL A 151 19.61 0.91 -3.62
N TYR A 152 18.44 0.42 -4.05
CA TYR A 152 17.87 0.63 -5.38
C TYR A 152 16.45 1.21 -5.23
N PRO A 153 16.32 2.55 -5.05
CA PRO A 153 15.01 3.21 -4.99
C PRO A 153 14.39 3.28 -6.38
N HIS A 154 13.11 2.94 -6.50
CA HIS A 154 12.35 3.08 -7.73
C HIS A 154 10.91 3.48 -7.45
N LEU A 155 10.35 4.40 -8.27
CA LEU A 155 8.94 4.80 -8.20
C LEU A 155 8.11 3.90 -9.11
N TYR A 156 7.35 3.01 -8.50
CA TYR A 156 6.41 2.14 -9.20
C TYR A 156 5.06 2.84 -9.39
N LYS A 157 4.55 2.77 -10.59
CA LYS A 157 3.18 3.12 -10.96
C LYS A 157 2.47 1.81 -11.27
N PHE A 158 1.74 1.26 -10.31
CA PHE A 158 1.24 -0.11 -10.40
C PHE A 158 0.25 -0.34 -11.55
N GLU A 159 -0.42 0.71 -12.01
CA GLU A 159 -1.23 0.64 -13.23
C GLU A 159 -0.42 0.24 -14.47
N GLN A 160 0.87 0.50 -14.50
CA GLN A 160 1.74 0.07 -15.60
C GLN A 160 2.08 -1.43 -15.54
N TYR A 161 1.80 -2.08 -14.41
CA TYR A 161 2.01 -3.52 -14.18
C TYR A 161 0.69 -4.30 -14.20
N GLY A 162 -0.36 -3.77 -14.83
CA GLY A 162 -1.64 -4.45 -14.98
C GLY A 162 -2.56 -4.35 -13.76
N VAL A 163 -2.20 -3.58 -12.72
CA VAL A 163 -3.06 -3.37 -11.57
C VAL A 163 -4.14 -2.34 -11.93
N PRO A 164 -5.44 -2.61 -11.70
CA PRO A 164 -6.53 -1.68 -12.04
C PRO A 164 -6.65 -0.52 -11.05
N GLN A 165 -5.51 -0.02 -10.59
CA GLN A 165 -5.42 1.07 -9.62
C GLN A 165 -4.19 1.95 -9.89
N ALA A 166 -4.39 3.25 -10.07
CA ALA A 166 -3.33 4.26 -10.13
C ALA A 166 -2.75 4.46 -8.72
N ARG A 167 -1.90 3.51 -8.31
CA ARG A 167 -1.21 3.49 -7.03
C ARG A 167 0.28 3.68 -7.23
N HIS A 168 0.80 4.80 -6.79
CA HIS A 168 2.22 5.13 -6.92
C HIS A 168 2.93 4.90 -5.59
N ARG A 169 4.01 4.12 -5.62
CA ARG A 169 4.82 3.80 -4.43
C ARG A 169 6.29 3.84 -4.75
N ILE A 170 7.06 4.41 -3.85
CA ILE A 170 8.50 4.23 -3.88
C ILE A 170 8.83 2.91 -3.19
N ILE A 171 9.57 2.07 -3.88
CA ILE A 171 10.08 0.82 -3.33
C ILE A 171 11.60 0.92 -3.35
N ILE A 172 12.21 0.60 -2.22
CA ILE A 172 13.65 0.57 -2.04
C ILE A 172 14.04 -0.89 -1.83
N ILE A 173 14.71 -1.48 -2.81
CA ILE A 173 15.31 -2.79 -2.65
C ILE A 173 16.74 -2.58 -2.15
N GLY A 174 17.11 -3.32 -1.10
CA GLY A 174 18.51 -3.38 -0.62
C GLY A 174 19.09 -4.75 -0.80
N ILE A 175 20.30 -4.82 -1.35
CA ILE A 175 21.09 -6.04 -1.46
C ILE A 175 22.35 -5.87 -0.59
N ARG A 176 22.62 -6.82 0.30
CA ARG A 176 23.79 -6.76 1.19
C ARG A 176 25.08 -6.69 0.39
N ASN A 177 26.02 -5.86 0.83
CA ASN A 177 27.22 -5.48 0.06
C ASN A 177 28.15 -6.63 -0.31
N ASP A 178 28.16 -7.72 0.48
CA ASP A 178 28.98 -8.91 0.23
C ASP A 178 28.44 -9.84 -0.88
N LEU A 179 27.21 -9.61 -1.32
CA LEU A 179 26.58 -10.44 -2.37
C LEU A 179 26.90 -9.89 -3.77
N PRO A 180 27.16 -10.76 -4.75
CA PRO A 180 27.55 -10.35 -6.11
C PRO A 180 26.38 -9.98 -7.01
N PHE A 181 25.19 -9.70 -6.44
CA PHE A 181 23.97 -9.41 -7.18
C PHE A 181 23.70 -7.92 -7.24
N GLU A 182 23.09 -7.48 -8.32
CA GLU A 182 22.49 -6.16 -8.47
C GLU A 182 21.00 -6.32 -8.74
N PHE A 183 20.20 -5.33 -8.33
CA PHE A 183 18.77 -5.31 -8.59
C PHE A 183 18.47 -4.36 -9.72
N MET A 184 17.67 -4.84 -10.69
CA MET A 184 17.06 -4.00 -11.72
C MET A 184 15.54 -4.03 -11.54
N PRO A 185 14.86 -2.87 -11.51
CA PRO A 185 13.40 -2.84 -11.50
C PRO A 185 12.85 -3.60 -12.71
N PRO A 186 11.82 -4.45 -12.52
CA PRO A 186 11.20 -5.15 -13.63
C PRO A 186 10.56 -4.17 -14.62
N SER A 187 10.65 -4.47 -15.92
CA SER A 187 9.99 -3.68 -16.95
C SER A 187 8.47 -3.80 -16.87
N PRO A 188 7.70 -2.71 -17.03
CA PRO A 188 6.25 -2.79 -17.16
C PRO A 188 5.77 -3.28 -18.53
N GLU A 189 6.65 -3.35 -19.53
CA GLU A 189 6.29 -3.71 -20.92
C GLU A 189 5.52 -5.02 -21.05
N PRO A 190 5.86 -6.11 -20.34
CA PRO A 190 5.10 -7.37 -20.40
C PRO A 190 3.63 -7.22 -20.01
N TYR A 191 3.25 -6.16 -19.31
CA TYR A 191 1.89 -5.91 -18.82
C TYR A 191 1.13 -4.87 -19.66
N SER A 192 1.77 -4.25 -20.66
CA SER A 192 1.19 -3.15 -21.46
C SER A 192 -0.06 -3.54 -22.26
N HIS A 193 -0.26 -4.84 -22.51
CA HIS A 193 -1.41 -5.37 -23.21
C HIS A 193 -2.64 -5.64 -22.32
N LEU A 194 -2.49 -5.54 -21.00
CA LEU A 194 -3.57 -5.82 -20.05
C LEU A 194 -4.52 -4.63 -19.98
N ASP A 195 -5.82 -4.91 -20.03
CA ASP A 195 -6.85 -3.93 -19.71
C ASP A 195 -6.98 -3.82 -18.20
N ASN A 196 -6.52 -2.72 -17.66
CA ASN A 196 -6.53 -2.40 -16.23
C ASN A 196 -7.54 -1.32 -15.86
N THR A 197 -8.58 -1.14 -16.67
CA THR A 197 -9.65 -0.20 -16.40
C THR A 197 -10.50 -0.64 -15.19
N SER A 198 -11.08 0.32 -14.49
CA SER A 198 -11.95 0.03 -13.36
C SER A 198 -13.21 -0.72 -13.78
N LYS A 199 -13.70 -0.50 -15.01
CA LYS A 199 -14.82 -1.26 -15.57
C LYS A 199 -14.46 -2.73 -15.70
N THR A 200 -13.37 -3.05 -16.40
CA THR A 200 -12.94 -4.44 -16.57
C THR A 200 -12.67 -5.13 -15.24
N ALA A 201 -12.08 -4.42 -14.26
CA ALA A 201 -11.82 -5.00 -12.94
C ALA A 201 -13.08 -5.34 -12.14
N ILE A 202 -14.15 -4.57 -12.28
CA ILE A 202 -15.43 -4.77 -11.58
C ILE A 202 -16.33 -5.78 -12.31
N GLU A 203 -16.32 -5.76 -13.65
CA GLU A 203 -17.25 -6.54 -14.46
C GLU A 203 -16.67 -7.86 -14.99
N ASN A 204 -15.36 -8.07 -14.94
CA ASN A 204 -14.72 -9.25 -15.53
C ASN A 204 -13.68 -9.93 -14.59
N PRO A 205 -14.01 -11.08 -13.97
CA PRO A 205 -15.30 -11.78 -14.07
C PRO A 205 -16.42 -11.04 -13.33
N PRO A 206 -17.68 -11.19 -13.75
CA PRO A 206 -18.82 -10.56 -13.09
C PRO A 206 -18.91 -11.00 -11.63
N ILE A 207 -19.18 -10.05 -10.75
CA ILE A 207 -19.42 -10.32 -9.33
C ILE A 207 -20.80 -10.95 -9.18
N THR A 208 -20.87 -12.16 -8.64
CA THR A 208 -22.16 -12.84 -8.42
C THR A 208 -22.90 -12.23 -7.22
N SER A 209 -24.23 -12.32 -7.21
CA SER A 209 -25.06 -11.75 -6.14
C SER A 209 -24.82 -12.37 -4.76
N ASP A 210 -24.28 -13.57 -4.70
CA ASP A 210 -23.91 -14.31 -3.50
C ASP A 210 -22.44 -14.18 -3.11
N ALA A 211 -21.67 -13.34 -3.82
CA ALA A 211 -20.27 -13.10 -3.51
C ALA A 211 -20.11 -12.51 -2.10
N LEU A 212 -19.15 -13.03 -1.36
CA LEU A 212 -18.82 -12.49 -0.02
C LEU A 212 -18.34 -11.04 -0.11
N ASN A 213 -18.70 -10.23 0.88
CA ASN A 213 -18.34 -8.81 1.00
C ASN A 213 -18.90 -7.93 -0.14
N ASN A 214 -20.02 -8.34 -0.74
CA ASN A 214 -20.70 -7.60 -1.81
C ASN A 214 -21.95 -6.84 -1.32
N GLU A 215 -22.07 -6.61 -0.03
CA GLU A 215 -23.19 -5.87 0.56
C GLU A 215 -23.09 -4.38 0.21
N LEU A 216 -24.20 -3.82 -0.23
CA LEU A 216 -24.28 -2.39 -0.55
C LEU A 216 -24.17 -1.55 0.73
N THR A 217 -23.30 -0.55 0.72
CA THR A 217 -23.22 0.44 1.81
C THR A 217 -24.46 1.35 1.82
N ARG A 218 -24.97 1.63 3.03
CA ARG A 218 -26.08 2.59 3.17
C ARG A 218 -25.58 4.01 2.94
N GLN A 219 -26.24 4.71 2.03
CA GLN A 219 -25.98 6.11 1.72
C GLN A 219 -27.17 6.98 2.15
N SER A 220 -26.91 8.19 2.63
CA SER A 220 -28.00 9.13 2.87
C SER A 220 -28.63 9.59 1.54
N VAL A 221 -29.91 9.99 1.59
CA VAL A 221 -30.64 10.48 0.41
C VAL A 221 -29.87 11.62 -0.28
N ASN A 222 -29.34 12.56 0.49
CA ASN A 222 -28.55 13.69 -0.05
C ASN A 222 -27.27 13.24 -0.77
N VAL A 223 -26.64 12.16 -0.33
CA VAL A 223 -25.45 11.60 -1.02
C VAL A 223 -25.86 10.97 -2.34
N VAL A 224 -26.93 10.17 -2.35
CA VAL A 224 -27.45 9.54 -3.57
C VAL A 224 -27.86 10.59 -4.60
N GLU A 225 -28.64 11.63 -4.17
CA GLU A 225 -29.03 12.73 -5.07
C GLU A 225 -27.82 13.48 -5.63
N ARG A 226 -26.81 13.79 -4.79
CA ARG A 226 -25.57 14.42 -5.26
C ARG A 226 -24.84 13.58 -6.30
N LEU A 227 -24.73 12.27 -6.07
CA LEU A 227 -24.04 11.35 -6.99
C LEU A 227 -24.74 11.26 -8.36
N LYS A 228 -26.07 11.43 -8.44
CA LYS A 228 -26.80 11.46 -9.71
C LYS A 228 -26.35 12.60 -10.64
N HIS A 229 -25.87 13.70 -10.07
CA HIS A 229 -25.36 14.86 -10.82
C HIS A 229 -23.86 14.80 -11.12
N ILE A 230 -23.12 13.85 -10.54
CA ILE A 230 -21.69 13.68 -10.76
C ILE A 230 -21.48 12.62 -11.84
N LYS A 231 -20.89 13.01 -12.98
CA LYS A 231 -20.60 12.09 -14.08
C LYS A 231 -19.37 11.22 -13.75
N PRO A 232 -19.19 10.05 -14.42
CA PRO A 232 -17.97 9.26 -14.31
C PRO A 232 -16.70 10.11 -14.42
N GLY A 233 -15.73 9.86 -13.55
CA GLY A 233 -14.47 10.61 -13.47
C GLY A 233 -14.53 11.98 -12.77
N GLN A 234 -15.73 12.54 -12.55
CA GLN A 234 -15.93 13.80 -11.85
C GLN A 234 -16.00 13.63 -10.32
N ASN A 235 -15.88 14.74 -9.62
CA ASN A 235 -16.07 14.86 -8.17
C ASN A 235 -17.05 16.00 -7.85
N ALA A 236 -17.36 16.22 -6.57
CA ALA A 236 -18.32 17.24 -6.15
C ALA A 236 -17.91 18.69 -6.48
N PHE A 237 -16.66 18.95 -6.83
CA PHE A 237 -16.17 20.29 -7.17
C PHE A 237 -16.05 20.52 -8.68
N THR A 238 -16.06 19.45 -9.47
CA THR A 238 -15.97 19.51 -10.94
C THR A 238 -17.31 19.27 -11.63
N ALA A 239 -18.29 18.72 -10.88
CA ALA A 239 -19.65 18.51 -11.35
C ALA A 239 -20.49 19.79 -11.22
N ASP A 240 -21.46 19.96 -12.13
CA ASP A 240 -22.48 21.00 -12.02
C ASP A 240 -23.60 20.55 -11.08
N LEU A 241 -23.44 20.92 -9.80
CA LEU A 241 -24.38 20.56 -8.74
C LEU A 241 -25.43 21.67 -8.53
N PRO A 242 -26.71 21.29 -8.33
CA PRO A 242 -27.75 22.21 -7.78
C PRO A 242 -27.23 22.86 -6.48
N GLU A 243 -27.71 24.09 -6.22
CA GLU A 243 -27.21 24.89 -5.09
C GLU A 243 -27.38 24.18 -3.75
N GLU A 244 -28.49 23.51 -3.55
CA GLU A 244 -28.81 22.75 -2.33
C GLU A 244 -27.94 21.50 -2.13
N LEU A 245 -27.31 21.01 -3.19
CA LEU A 245 -26.39 19.83 -3.15
C LEU A 245 -24.92 20.22 -3.13
N ARG A 246 -24.59 21.50 -3.27
CA ARG A 246 -23.20 21.98 -3.22
C ARG A 246 -22.60 21.77 -1.83
N LEU A 247 -21.31 21.51 -1.82
CA LEU A 247 -20.58 21.37 -0.56
C LEU A 247 -20.09 22.73 -0.07
N ASN A 248 -20.47 23.07 1.15
CA ASN A 248 -19.93 24.24 1.83
C ASN A 248 -18.69 23.83 2.63
N VAL A 249 -17.53 23.75 1.96
CA VAL A 249 -16.26 23.33 2.57
C VAL A 249 -15.41 24.57 2.84
N LYS A 250 -15.06 24.78 4.11
CA LYS A 250 -14.07 25.77 4.53
C LYS A 250 -12.69 25.11 4.45
N GLY A 251 -11.81 25.57 3.56
CA GLY A 251 -10.44 25.07 3.43
C GLY A 251 -10.13 24.41 2.08
N ALA A 252 -9.12 23.53 2.07
CA ALA A 252 -8.65 22.89 0.85
C ALA A 252 -9.71 21.95 0.25
N LYS A 253 -9.93 22.07 -1.06
CA LYS A 253 -10.84 21.20 -1.81
C LYS A 253 -10.12 19.87 -2.09
N ILE A 254 -10.53 18.81 -1.40
CA ILE A 254 -10.00 17.47 -1.64
C ILE A 254 -10.63 16.90 -2.91
N SER A 255 -9.83 16.62 -3.93
CA SER A 255 -10.28 16.15 -5.24
C SER A 255 -10.99 14.80 -5.21
N GLN A 256 -10.87 14.04 -4.13
CA GLN A 256 -11.53 12.74 -3.96
C GLN A 256 -12.96 12.83 -3.40
N ILE A 257 -13.41 14.01 -2.94
CA ILE A 257 -14.75 14.17 -2.35
C ILE A 257 -15.83 13.87 -3.40
N TYR A 258 -16.65 12.86 -3.13
CA TYR A 258 -17.69 12.31 -4.02
C TYR A 258 -17.17 12.02 -5.44
N LYS A 259 -15.93 11.58 -5.54
CA LYS A 259 -15.35 11.25 -6.84
C LYS A 259 -15.87 9.90 -7.32
N ARG A 260 -16.50 9.89 -8.50
CA ARG A 260 -16.88 8.66 -9.18
C ARG A 260 -15.70 8.11 -9.97
N LEU A 261 -15.62 6.77 -10.07
CA LEU A 261 -14.66 6.12 -10.96
C LEU A 261 -14.88 6.55 -12.41
N ASP A 262 -13.83 6.54 -13.18
CA ASP A 262 -13.88 6.63 -14.65
C ASP A 262 -13.79 5.19 -15.18
N PRO A 263 -14.82 4.67 -15.88
CA PRO A 263 -14.84 3.29 -16.34
C PRO A 263 -13.69 2.95 -17.28
N GLU A 264 -13.18 3.93 -18.02
CA GLU A 264 -12.12 3.77 -19.03
C GLU A 264 -10.70 3.95 -18.47
N LYS A 265 -10.56 4.09 -17.13
CA LYS A 265 -9.27 4.28 -16.47
C LYS A 265 -9.11 3.38 -15.26
N PRO A 266 -7.85 3.10 -14.83
CA PRO A 266 -7.61 2.52 -13.53
C PRO A 266 -8.25 3.36 -12.42
N ALA A 267 -8.74 2.71 -11.38
CA ALA A 267 -9.24 3.38 -10.20
C ALA A 267 -8.14 4.28 -9.59
N TYR A 268 -8.51 5.38 -8.95
CA TYR A 268 -7.56 6.10 -8.12
C TYR A 268 -7.20 5.28 -6.87
N THR A 269 -6.12 5.65 -6.17
CA THR A 269 -5.63 4.89 -5.02
C THR A 269 -6.73 4.63 -3.99
N VAL A 270 -6.99 3.35 -3.68
CA VAL A 270 -7.89 2.92 -2.61
C VAL A 270 -7.24 3.27 -1.27
N THR A 271 -7.99 3.95 -0.41
CA THR A 271 -7.56 4.32 0.94
C THR A 271 -8.28 3.46 1.98
N GLY A 272 -7.58 3.10 3.06
CA GLY A 272 -8.13 2.23 4.12
C GLY A 272 -9.21 2.87 4.99
N SER A 273 -9.43 4.18 4.88
CA SER A 273 -10.48 4.89 5.61
C SER A 273 -11.36 5.66 4.63
N GLY A 274 -12.62 5.31 4.58
CA GLY A 274 -13.66 6.07 3.90
C GLY A 274 -14.50 6.82 4.93
N GLY A 275 -14.88 8.07 4.63
CA GLY A 275 -15.76 8.87 5.46
C GLY A 275 -15.94 10.27 4.87
N GLY A 276 -17.04 10.96 5.24
CA GLY A 276 -17.23 12.33 4.81
C GLY A 276 -17.24 12.57 3.30
N GLY A 277 -17.60 11.56 2.49
CA GLY A 277 -17.62 11.65 1.02
C GLY A 277 -16.32 11.23 0.31
N THR A 278 -15.35 10.66 1.01
CA THR A 278 -14.09 10.18 0.42
C THR A 278 -14.11 8.69 0.02
N HIS A 279 -15.28 8.04 0.07
CA HIS A 279 -15.47 6.70 -0.49
C HIS A 279 -15.18 6.68 -1.99
N MET A 280 -14.84 5.52 -2.53
CA MET A 280 -14.90 5.29 -3.98
C MET A 280 -16.34 5.10 -4.40
N TYR A 281 -16.75 5.80 -5.46
CA TYR A 281 -18.11 5.73 -5.96
C TYR A 281 -18.16 5.09 -7.35
N HIS A 282 -19.16 4.22 -7.53
CA HIS A 282 -19.35 3.48 -8.77
C HIS A 282 -19.57 4.44 -9.95
N TYR A 283 -19.05 4.10 -11.13
CA TYR A 283 -19.13 4.97 -12.32
C TYR A 283 -20.56 5.08 -12.88
N GLU A 284 -21.42 4.07 -12.75
CA GLU A 284 -22.82 4.12 -13.21
C GLU A 284 -23.82 4.36 -12.10
N GLU A 285 -23.69 3.64 -10.98
CA GLU A 285 -24.66 3.68 -9.91
C GLU A 285 -24.34 4.79 -8.89
N PRO A 286 -25.36 5.49 -8.34
CA PRO A 286 -25.13 6.57 -7.36
C PRO A 286 -24.86 6.00 -5.96
N ARG A 287 -23.83 5.19 -5.80
CA ARG A 287 -23.44 4.51 -4.56
C ARG A 287 -21.92 4.39 -4.42
N ALA A 288 -21.46 4.14 -3.21
CA ALA A 288 -20.10 3.67 -3.00
C ALA A 288 -19.92 2.25 -3.56
N LEU A 289 -18.67 1.89 -3.84
CA LEU A 289 -18.31 0.50 -4.13
C LEU A 289 -18.59 -0.39 -2.91
N THR A 290 -18.88 -1.66 -3.16
CA THR A 290 -18.83 -2.69 -2.11
C THR A 290 -17.38 -3.00 -1.75
N ASN A 291 -17.16 -3.76 -0.67
CA ASN A 291 -15.82 -4.23 -0.34
C ASN A 291 -15.29 -5.24 -1.38
N ARG A 292 -16.19 -5.85 -2.12
CA ARG A 292 -15.84 -6.83 -3.17
C ARG A 292 -15.41 -6.18 -4.46
N GLU A 293 -16.05 -5.09 -4.85
CA GLU A 293 -15.68 -4.25 -6.01
C GLU A 293 -14.36 -3.52 -5.75
#